data_4c370c278fb2d3174c1e7da67e617913
#
_entry.id   4c370c278fb2d3174c1e7da67e617913
#
_cell.length_a   1.000
_cell.length_b   1.000
_cell.length_c   1.000
_cell.angle_alpha   90.00
_cell.angle_beta   90.00
_cell.angle_gamma   90.00
#
_symmetry.space_group_name_H-M   'P 1'
#
loop_
_entity.id
_entity.type
_entity.pdbx_description
1 polymer ?
#
loop_
_entity_poly.entity_id
_entity_poly.type
_entity_poly.pdbx_seq_one_letter_code
_entity_poly.pdbx_strand_id
1 'polypeptide(L)'
;MVNHAILIKDLEKSFQHKQVIAPLSLNIPKGQLMGLLGPSGCGKTTLIKMIMGMLKPDNGTVEVLGLVVPHQQLLKDIGYMAQSDALYTDLTGEENLHFFAKLYPLSKAERMERVAYAANLVRLTDDLQRKVGDYSGGMKRRLSLAIALIQNPKLLILDEPTVGIDPVLKKEIWQELIRLKDQEQKTILVTTHAMDEAERCDQLAMLRNGRIIAQGTPQALKDHYQAKDFDEVFLMAGGDVL
;
A
#
# COMPACT_ATOMS: atom_id res chain seq x y z
N MET A 1 22.83 10.86 4.63
CA MET A 1 22.08 9.78 3.93
C MET A 1 20.60 10.15 3.95
N VAL A 2 19.90 9.97 2.84
CA VAL A 2 18.46 10.25 2.74
C VAL A 2 17.71 9.26 3.65
N ASN A 3 17.06 9.76 4.70
CA ASN A 3 16.41 8.93 5.73
C ASN A 3 14.91 8.67 5.44
N HIS A 4 14.38 9.17 4.32
CA HIS A 4 13.01 8.94 3.90
C HIS A 4 12.92 7.94 2.74
N ALA A 5 11.86 7.15 2.73
CA ALA A 5 11.50 6.31 1.61
C ALA A 5 10.59 7.07 0.64
N ILE A 6 9.69 7.90 1.18
CA ILE A 6 8.82 8.79 0.40
C ILE A 6 8.87 10.18 1.03
N LEU A 7 9.10 11.19 0.21
CA LEU A 7 9.03 12.60 0.61
C LEU A 7 8.10 13.34 -0.35
N ILE A 8 7.05 13.91 0.19
CA ILE A 8 6.06 14.70 -0.53
C ILE A 8 6.15 16.13 -0.03
N LYS A 9 6.23 17.11 -0.95
CA LYS A 9 6.28 18.53 -0.64
C LYS A 9 5.23 19.28 -1.42
N ASP A 10 4.32 19.94 -0.72
CA ASP A 10 3.29 20.86 -1.22
C ASP A 10 2.51 20.30 -2.40
N LEU A 11 2.16 19.01 -2.33
CA LEU A 11 1.53 18.26 -3.39
C LEU A 11 0.07 18.67 -3.54
N GLU A 12 -0.34 18.99 -4.75
CA GLU A 12 -1.72 19.34 -5.08
C GLU A 12 -2.22 18.59 -6.30
N LYS A 13 -3.54 18.29 -6.32
CA LYS A 13 -4.21 17.72 -7.48
C LYS A 13 -5.67 18.14 -7.56
N SER A 14 -6.06 18.64 -8.72
CA SER A 14 -7.44 18.88 -9.09
C SER A 14 -7.81 18.13 -10.37
N PHE A 15 -9.07 17.76 -10.50
CA PHE A 15 -9.64 17.22 -11.73
C PHE A 15 -10.79 18.14 -12.16
N GLN A 16 -10.71 18.66 -13.36
CA GLN A 16 -11.63 19.68 -13.86
C GLN A 16 -11.68 20.88 -12.88
N HIS A 17 -12.75 21.04 -12.12
CA HIS A 17 -12.91 22.14 -11.14
C HIS A 17 -12.95 21.65 -9.69
N LYS A 18 -12.69 20.34 -9.46
CA LYS A 18 -12.73 19.75 -8.11
C LYS A 18 -11.33 19.48 -7.62
N GLN A 19 -10.91 20.14 -6.54
CA GLN A 19 -9.69 19.83 -5.82
C GLN A 19 -9.86 18.47 -5.10
N VAL A 20 -8.98 17.51 -5.39
CA VAL A 20 -9.01 16.16 -4.80
C VAL A 20 -7.89 16.00 -3.78
N ILE A 21 -6.74 16.63 -4.01
CA ILE A 21 -5.65 16.75 -3.05
C ILE A 21 -5.37 18.25 -2.89
N ALA A 22 -5.62 18.75 -1.69
CA ALA A 22 -5.21 20.10 -1.26
C ALA A 22 -3.71 20.11 -0.94
N PRO A 23 -3.04 21.26 -0.86
CA PRO A 23 -1.62 21.30 -0.55
C PRO A 23 -1.31 20.44 0.66
N LEU A 24 -0.51 19.38 0.47
CA LEU A 24 -0.08 18.50 1.53
C LEU A 24 1.40 18.14 1.41
N SER A 25 2.04 17.97 2.54
CA SER A 25 3.40 17.46 2.66
C SER A 25 3.38 16.24 3.57
N LEU A 26 4.17 15.21 3.22
CA LEU A 26 4.22 13.94 3.97
C LEU A 26 5.64 13.37 3.86
N ASN A 27 6.16 12.91 4.98
CA ASN A 27 7.45 12.21 5.04
C ASN A 27 7.23 10.80 5.60
N ILE A 28 7.65 9.78 4.84
CA ILE A 28 7.62 8.38 5.26
C ILE A 28 9.07 7.92 5.41
N PRO A 29 9.55 7.67 6.65
CA PRO A 29 10.88 7.16 6.90
C PRO A 29 11.09 5.77 6.31
N LYS A 30 12.35 5.40 6.05
CA LYS A 30 12.72 4.03 5.66
C LYS A 30 12.48 3.06 6.80
N GLY A 31 12.13 1.81 6.46
CA GLY A 31 11.97 0.72 7.41
C GLY A 31 10.74 0.85 8.32
N GLN A 32 9.75 1.66 7.93
CA GLN A 32 8.51 1.82 8.69
C GLN A 32 7.29 1.31 7.92
N LEU A 33 6.29 0.88 8.65
CA LEU A 33 4.96 0.58 8.18
C LEU A 33 4.06 1.78 8.44
N MET A 34 3.72 2.49 7.35
CA MET A 34 2.88 3.69 7.36
C MET A 34 1.47 3.36 6.92
N GLY A 35 0.48 3.68 7.74
CA GLY A 35 -0.94 3.62 7.40
C GLY A 35 -1.45 4.95 6.86
N LEU A 36 -2.06 4.95 5.68
CA LEU A 36 -2.82 6.08 5.14
C LEU A 36 -4.31 5.81 5.34
N LEU A 37 -4.87 6.42 6.38
CA LEU A 37 -6.24 6.22 6.83
C LEU A 37 -7.17 7.26 6.23
N GLY A 38 -8.40 6.87 5.91
CA GLY A 38 -9.42 7.82 5.46
C GLY A 38 -10.59 7.14 4.76
N PRO A 39 -11.76 7.82 4.67
CA PRO A 39 -12.94 7.27 4.03
C PRO A 39 -12.75 7.08 2.54
N SER A 40 -13.67 6.35 1.91
CA SER A 40 -13.69 6.21 0.45
C SER A 40 -13.84 7.57 -0.21
N GLY A 41 -13.10 7.81 -1.30
CA GLY A 41 -13.14 9.06 -2.05
C GLY A 41 -12.38 10.25 -1.44
N CYS A 42 -11.70 10.11 -0.29
CA CYS A 42 -10.93 11.21 0.31
C CYS A 42 -9.62 11.56 -0.40
N GLY A 43 -9.19 10.75 -1.40
CA GLY A 43 -7.99 11.02 -2.20
C GLY A 43 -6.83 10.02 -2.05
N LYS A 44 -6.97 8.95 -1.25
CA LYS A 44 -5.89 7.94 -1.02
C LYS A 44 -5.31 7.39 -2.32
N THR A 45 -6.14 6.82 -3.17
CA THR A 45 -5.70 6.25 -4.46
C THR A 45 -5.10 7.30 -5.40
N THR A 46 -5.61 8.55 -5.36
CA THR A 46 -5.03 9.67 -6.11
C THR A 46 -3.61 9.98 -5.62
N LEU A 47 -3.43 10.04 -4.30
CA LEU A 47 -2.12 10.27 -3.68
C LEU A 47 -1.14 9.14 -4.04
N ILE A 48 -1.57 7.87 -3.94
CA ILE A 48 -0.76 6.72 -4.35
C ILE A 48 -0.35 6.83 -5.83
N LYS A 49 -1.26 7.15 -6.74
CA LYS A 49 -0.94 7.29 -8.15
C LYS A 49 0.10 8.37 -8.41
N MET A 50 0.11 9.46 -7.64
CA MET A 50 1.14 10.50 -7.73
C MET A 50 2.48 10.02 -7.14
N ILE A 51 2.48 9.28 -6.03
CA ILE A 51 3.68 8.65 -5.46
C ILE A 51 4.31 7.66 -6.45
N MET A 52 3.47 6.90 -7.16
CA MET A 52 3.93 5.95 -8.18
C MET A 52 4.36 6.63 -9.50
N GLY A 53 4.17 7.95 -9.64
CA GLY A 53 4.43 8.67 -10.89
C GLY A 53 3.45 8.34 -12.02
N MET A 54 2.34 7.68 -11.72
CA MET A 54 1.27 7.34 -12.69
C MET A 54 0.35 8.53 -12.96
N LEU A 55 0.36 9.51 -12.06
CA LEU A 55 -0.43 10.73 -12.15
C LEU A 55 0.46 11.93 -11.85
N LYS A 56 0.52 12.89 -12.79
CA LYS A 56 1.26 14.12 -12.58
C LYS A 56 0.50 15.03 -11.60
N PRO A 57 1.14 15.54 -10.54
CA PRO A 57 0.56 16.57 -9.68
C PRO A 57 0.40 17.88 -10.45
N ASP A 58 -0.49 18.75 -9.98
CA ASP A 58 -0.63 20.09 -10.51
C ASP A 58 0.42 21.02 -9.89
N ASN A 59 0.78 20.76 -8.62
CA ASN A 59 1.84 21.47 -7.91
C ASN A 59 2.57 20.52 -6.96
N GLY A 60 3.75 20.93 -6.47
CA GLY A 60 4.56 20.17 -5.54
C GLY A 60 5.43 19.09 -6.17
N THR A 61 6.11 18.32 -5.33
CA THR A 61 7.06 17.28 -5.75
C THR A 61 6.91 16.03 -4.91
N VAL A 62 7.23 14.89 -5.52
CA VAL A 62 7.31 13.59 -4.85
C VAL A 62 8.68 12.99 -5.13
N GLU A 63 9.37 12.57 -4.07
CA GLU A 63 10.61 11.83 -4.12
C GLU A 63 10.39 10.45 -3.47
N VAL A 64 10.83 9.39 -4.16
CA VAL A 64 10.72 8.01 -3.69
C VAL A 64 12.11 7.38 -3.73
N LEU A 65 12.56 6.81 -2.61
CA LEU A 65 13.88 6.19 -2.45
C LEU A 65 15.04 7.09 -2.91
N GLY A 66 14.88 8.43 -2.79
CA GLY A 66 15.88 9.41 -3.19
C GLY A 66 15.81 9.87 -4.65
N LEU A 67 14.77 9.46 -5.39
CA LEU A 67 14.57 9.82 -6.79
C LEU A 67 13.23 10.55 -6.97
N VAL A 68 13.25 11.66 -7.72
CA VAL A 68 12.03 12.38 -8.07
C VAL A 68 11.20 11.56 -9.07
N VAL A 69 9.92 11.38 -8.79
CA VAL A 69 9.02 10.62 -9.67
C VAL A 69 8.46 11.50 -10.79
N PRO A 70 8.18 10.90 -11.99
CA PRO A 70 8.36 9.51 -12.37
C PRO A 70 9.84 9.16 -12.66
N HIS A 71 10.28 7.99 -12.23
CA HIS A 71 11.64 7.52 -12.49
C HIS A 71 11.69 6.02 -12.73
N GLN A 72 12.20 5.60 -13.90
CA GLN A 72 12.17 4.20 -14.33
C GLN A 72 12.93 3.24 -13.41
N GLN A 73 14.02 3.69 -12.79
CA GLN A 73 14.80 2.87 -11.85
C GLN A 73 14.01 2.41 -10.62
N LEU A 74 12.94 3.11 -10.27
CA LEU A 74 12.09 2.78 -9.12
C LEU A 74 11.26 1.51 -9.34
N LEU A 75 10.95 1.15 -10.60
CA LEU A 75 10.05 0.04 -10.90
C LEU A 75 10.52 -1.30 -10.33
N LYS A 76 11.83 -1.52 -10.21
CA LYS A 76 12.41 -2.74 -9.63
C LYS A 76 12.37 -2.76 -8.09
N ASP A 77 12.33 -1.58 -7.47
CA ASP A 77 12.43 -1.42 -6.01
C ASP A 77 11.07 -1.21 -5.34
N ILE A 78 9.98 -1.02 -6.11
CA ILE A 78 8.62 -0.80 -5.61
C ILE A 78 7.72 -1.98 -5.97
N GLY A 79 7.10 -2.60 -4.95
CA GLY A 79 5.96 -3.50 -5.13
C GLY A 79 4.68 -2.71 -4.98
N TYR A 80 3.79 -2.81 -5.96
CA TYR A 80 2.53 -2.09 -5.94
C TYR A 80 1.34 -3.04 -6.10
N MET A 81 0.40 -2.94 -5.18
CA MET A 81 -0.90 -3.58 -5.25
C MET A 81 -1.97 -2.50 -5.36
N ALA A 82 -2.62 -2.43 -6.51
CA ALA A 82 -3.70 -1.47 -6.76
C ALA A 82 -5.02 -1.91 -6.11
N GLN A 83 -5.95 -0.96 -5.95
CA GLN A 83 -7.30 -1.24 -5.48
C GLN A 83 -8.07 -2.19 -6.43
N SER A 84 -7.86 -2.05 -7.74
CA SER A 84 -8.41 -2.95 -8.75
C SER A 84 -7.37 -3.99 -9.17
N ASP A 85 -7.78 -5.25 -9.25
CA ASP A 85 -6.89 -6.33 -9.65
C ASP A 85 -6.53 -6.25 -11.13
N ALA A 86 -5.22 -6.11 -11.42
CA ALA A 86 -4.69 -6.11 -12.78
C ALA A 86 -4.20 -7.52 -13.16
N LEU A 87 -5.13 -8.48 -13.24
CA LEU A 87 -4.85 -9.90 -13.47
C LEU A 87 -5.27 -10.33 -14.87
N TYR A 88 -4.51 -11.26 -15.45
CA TYR A 88 -4.88 -11.95 -16.67
C TYR A 88 -5.83 -13.10 -16.36
N THR A 89 -7.11 -12.90 -16.60
CA THR A 89 -8.18 -13.85 -16.22
C THR A 89 -8.16 -15.15 -17.03
N ASP A 90 -7.61 -15.13 -18.24
CA ASP A 90 -7.49 -16.31 -19.12
C ASP A 90 -6.28 -17.19 -18.76
N LEU A 91 -5.35 -16.67 -17.96
CA LEU A 91 -4.18 -17.39 -17.44
C LEU A 91 -4.49 -18.02 -16.09
N THR A 92 -3.72 -19.05 -15.74
CA THR A 92 -3.74 -19.65 -14.39
C THR A 92 -3.10 -18.71 -13.37
N GLY A 93 -3.28 -18.99 -12.08
CA GLY A 93 -2.58 -18.26 -11.01
C GLY A 93 -1.07 -18.36 -11.15
N GLU A 94 -0.55 -19.54 -11.46
CA GLU A 94 0.89 -19.79 -11.67
C GLU A 94 1.42 -19.00 -12.86
N GLU A 95 0.72 -19.01 -13.98
CA GLU A 95 1.09 -18.27 -15.19
C GLU A 95 1.10 -16.75 -14.93
N ASN A 96 0.13 -16.21 -14.18
CA ASN A 96 0.13 -14.82 -13.74
C ASN A 96 1.39 -14.50 -12.94
N LEU A 97 1.70 -15.29 -11.89
CA LEU A 97 2.88 -15.06 -11.06
C LEU A 97 4.17 -15.12 -11.88
N HIS A 98 4.32 -16.10 -12.75
CA HIS A 98 5.48 -16.22 -13.63
C HIS A 98 5.58 -15.12 -14.68
N PHE A 99 4.44 -14.64 -15.21
CA PHE A 99 4.41 -13.52 -16.13
C PHE A 99 4.98 -12.27 -15.46
N PHE A 100 4.45 -11.90 -14.30
CA PHE A 100 4.93 -10.72 -13.58
C PHE A 100 6.39 -10.89 -13.10
N ALA A 101 6.79 -12.07 -12.63
CA ALA A 101 8.17 -12.33 -12.24
C ALA A 101 9.18 -12.14 -13.39
N LYS A 102 8.78 -12.36 -14.65
CA LYS A 102 9.64 -12.16 -15.82
C LYS A 102 9.90 -10.68 -16.14
N LEU A 103 9.10 -9.76 -15.61
CA LEU A 103 9.31 -8.31 -15.80
C LEU A 103 10.50 -7.78 -15.00
N TYR A 104 11.01 -8.57 -14.07
CA TYR A 104 12.13 -8.18 -13.20
C TYR A 104 13.40 -8.94 -13.53
N PRO A 105 14.59 -8.36 -13.26
CA PRO A 105 15.88 -8.97 -13.56
C PRO A 105 16.24 -10.09 -12.57
N LEU A 106 15.36 -11.07 -12.42
CA LEU A 106 15.55 -12.25 -11.58
C LEU A 106 16.03 -13.43 -12.43
N SER A 107 16.96 -14.22 -11.92
CA SER A 107 17.34 -15.51 -12.51
C SER A 107 16.16 -16.50 -12.49
N LYS A 108 16.26 -17.58 -13.24
CA LYS A 108 15.20 -18.61 -13.24
C LYS A 108 14.97 -19.20 -11.85
N ALA A 109 16.06 -19.46 -11.11
CA ALA A 109 15.98 -20.02 -9.75
C ALA A 109 15.29 -19.05 -8.78
N GLU A 110 15.73 -17.77 -8.77
CA GLU A 110 15.12 -16.73 -7.96
C GLU A 110 13.62 -16.54 -8.27
N ARG A 111 13.24 -16.55 -9.56
CA ARG A 111 11.82 -16.45 -9.93
C ARG A 111 10.99 -17.59 -9.36
N MET A 112 11.49 -18.84 -9.45
CA MET A 112 10.78 -20.00 -8.89
C MET A 112 10.63 -19.89 -7.38
N GLU A 113 11.69 -19.52 -6.68
CA GLU A 113 11.67 -19.31 -5.22
C GLU A 113 10.68 -18.22 -4.82
N ARG A 114 10.73 -17.05 -5.49
CA ARG A 114 9.86 -15.92 -5.19
C ARG A 114 8.40 -16.19 -5.50
N VAL A 115 8.11 -16.90 -6.59
CA VAL A 115 6.74 -17.33 -6.92
C VAL A 115 6.20 -18.29 -5.86
N ALA A 116 7.00 -19.30 -5.47
CA ALA A 116 6.59 -20.26 -4.43
C ALA A 116 6.35 -19.56 -3.09
N TYR A 117 7.28 -18.69 -2.67
CA TYR A 117 7.13 -17.88 -1.45
C TYR A 117 5.83 -17.05 -1.47
N ALA A 118 5.62 -16.28 -2.55
CA ALA A 118 4.47 -15.39 -2.65
C ALA A 118 3.13 -16.16 -2.67
N ALA A 119 3.07 -17.28 -3.40
CA ALA A 119 1.88 -18.13 -3.45
C ALA A 119 1.54 -18.76 -2.10
N ASN A 120 2.58 -19.25 -1.39
CA ASN A 120 2.41 -19.85 -0.05
C ASN A 120 1.90 -18.81 0.97
N LEU A 121 2.48 -17.60 0.97
CA LEU A 121 2.08 -16.53 1.86
C LEU A 121 0.59 -16.21 1.78
N VAL A 122 0.05 -16.18 0.57
CA VAL A 122 -1.37 -15.87 0.33
C VAL A 122 -2.27 -17.11 0.29
N ARG A 123 -1.74 -18.29 0.63
CA ARG A 123 -2.46 -19.57 0.62
C ARG A 123 -3.17 -19.86 -0.72
N LEU A 124 -2.45 -19.68 -1.83
CA LEU A 124 -2.94 -20.01 -3.17
C LEU A 124 -2.23 -21.19 -3.82
N THR A 125 -1.30 -21.85 -3.13
CA THR A 125 -0.48 -22.93 -3.69
C THR A 125 -1.31 -24.02 -4.36
N ASP A 126 -2.40 -24.46 -3.72
CA ASP A 126 -3.25 -25.54 -4.24
C ASP A 126 -4.17 -25.10 -5.39
N ASP A 127 -4.40 -23.80 -5.54
CA ASP A 127 -5.26 -23.21 -6.56
C ASP A 127 -4.50 -22.67 -7.77
N LEU A 128 -3.16 -22.71 -7.77
CA LEU A 128 -2.34 -22.07 -8.81
C LEU A 128 -2.61 -22.57 -10.22
N GLN A 129 -3.03 -23.83 -10.39
CA GLN A 129 -3.33 -24.44 -11.70
C GLN A 129 -4.70 -24.05 -12.26
N ARG A 130 -5.56 -23.42 -11.46
CA ARG A 130 -6.86 -22.93 -11.92
C ARG A 130 -6.72 -21.60 -12.66
N LYS A 131 -7.60 -21.36 -13.63
CA LYS A 131 -7.69 -20.05 -14.31
C LYS A 131 -8.14 -18.97 -13.33
N VAL A 132 -7.53 -17.79 -13.42
CA VAL A 132 -7.88 -16.64 -12.58
C VAL A 132 -9.31 -16.15 -12.84
N GLY A 133 -9.86 -16.41 -14.02
CA GLY A 133 -11.28 -16.19 -14.30
C GLY A 133 -12.21 -16.86 -13.29
N ASP A 134 -11.84 -18.07 -12.83
CA ASP A 134 -12.62 -18.90 -11.90
C ASP A 134 -12.30 -18.60 -10.42
N TYR A 135 -11.43 -17.62 -10.13
CA TYR A 135 -11.10 -17.20 -8.78
C TYR A 135 -12.22 -16.34 -8.18
N SER A 136 -12.49 -16.54 -6.88
CA SER A 136 -13.30 -15.59 -6.12
C SER A 136 -12.62 -14.21 -6.03
N GLY A 137 -13.37 -13.17 -5.69
CA GLY A 137 -12.79 -11.83 -5.47
C GLY A 137 -11.65 -11.84 -4.45
N GLY A 138 -11.82 -12.56 -3.32
CA GLY A 138 -10.77 -12.72 -2.32
C GLY A 138 -9.54 -13.46 -2.84
N MET A 139 -9.69 -14.47 -3.70
CA MET A 139 -8.55 -15.15 -4.34
C MET A 139 -7.82 -14.23 -5.32
N LYS A 140 -8.54 -13.43 -6.11
CA LYS A 140 -7.94 -12.41 -6.99
C LYS A 140 -7.16 -11.39 -6.19
N ARG A 141 -7.73 -10.93 -5.07
CA ARG A 141 -7.06 -9.99 -4.16
C ARG A 141 -5.76 -10.57 -3.58
N ARG A 142 -5.79 -11.83 -3.14
CA ARG A 142 -4.61 -12.56 -2.66
C ARG A 142 -3.53 -12.70 -3.75
N LEU A 143 -3.92 -13.03 -4.98
CA LEU A 143 -2.99 -13.13 -6.10
C LEU A 143 -2.34 -11.77 -6.43
N SER A 144 -3.11 -10.67 -6.39
CA SER A 144 -2.58 -9.31 -6.58
C SER A 144 -1.54 -8.94 -5.52
N LEU A 145 -1.77 -9.33 -4.25
CA LEU A 145 -0.78 -9.15 -3.17
C LEU A 145 0.48 -9.98 -3.42
N ALA A 146 0.32 -11.24 -3.82
CA ALA A 146 1.46 -12.11 -4.17
C ALA A 146 2.33 -11.48 -5.27
N ILE A 147 1.70 -10.95 -6.31
CA ILE A 147 2.39 -10.26 -7.42
C ILE A 147 3.22 -9.07 -6.91
N ALA A 148 2.68 -8.26 -6.00
CA ALA A 148 3.40 -7.11 -5.44
C ALA A 148 4.66 -7.50 -4.62
N LEU A 149 4.77 -8.75 -4.19
CA LEU A 149 5.88 -9.26 -3.38
C LEU A 149 6.96 -10.00 -4.19
N ILE A 150 6.69 -10.31 -5.47
CA ILE A 150 7.54 -11.20 -6.28
C ILE A 150 8.98 -10.70 -6.39
N GLN A 151 9.20 -9.42 -6.73
CA GLN A 151 10.54 -8.87 -6.98
C GLN A 151 11.33 -8.56 -5.71
N ASN A 152 10.80 -8.89 -4.52
CA ASN A 152 11.43 -8.55 -3.24
C ASN A 152 11.70 -7.05 -3.08
N PRO A 153 10.69 -6.19 -3.19
CA PRO A 153 10.85 -4.74 -3.27
C PRO A 153 11.39 -4.16 -1.96
N LYS A 154 12.03 -2.97 -2.04
CA LYS A 154 12.44 -2.17 -0.88
C LYS A 154 11.27 -1.37 -0.29
N LEU A 155 10.31 -1.01 -1.15
CA LEU A 155 9.10 -0.26 -0.81
C LEU A 155 7.88 -1.03 -1.31
N LEU A 156 6.95 -1.34 -0.39
CA LEU A 156 5.63 -1.89 -0.72
C LEU A 156 4.59 -0.77 -0.61
N ILE A 157 3.76 -0.63 -1.63
CA ILE A 157 2.59 0.25 -1.63
C ILE A 157 1.36 -0.61 -1.88
N LEU A 158 0.50 -0.71 -0.89
CA LEU A 158 -0.64 -1.63 -0.87
C LEU A 158 -1.94 -0.82 -0.69
N ASP A 159 -2.76 -0.78 -1.75
CA ASP A 159 -4.03 -0.05 -1.72
C ASP A 159 -5.17 -0.99 -1.26
N GLU A 160 -5.56 -0.89 0.01
CA GLU A 160 -6.58 -1.70 0.70
C GLU A 160 -6.33 -3.22 0.58
N PRO A 161 -5.14 -3.75 0.99
CA PRO A 161 -4.69 -5.10 0.62
C PRO A 161 -5.54 -6.24 1.17
N THR A 162 -6.27 -6.04 2.25
CA THR A 162 -6.98 -7.10 2.99
C THR A 162 -8.50 -7.01 2.89
N VAL A 163 -9.01 -6.11 2.06
CA VAL A 163 -10.45 -6.02 1.79
C VAL A 163 -10.96 -7.31 1.13
N GLY A 164 -12.02 -7.90 1.69
CA GLY A 164 -12.61 -9.14 1.16
C GLY A 164 -11.81 -10.42 1.46
N ILE A 165 -10.79 -10.34 2.33
CA ILE A 165 -10.02 -11.50 2.81
C ILE A 165 -10.58 -11.96 4.18
N ASP A 166 -10.60 -13.28 4.38
CA ASP A 166 -11.05 -13.85 5.65
C ASP A 166 -10.17 -13.41 6.84
N PRO A 167 -10.72 -13.33 8.07
CA PRO A 167 -10.02 -12.77 9.23
C PRO A 167 -8.75 -13.53 9.62
N VAL A 168 -8.68 -14.84 9.39
CA VAL A 168 -7.50 -15.66 9.77
C VAL A 168 -6.35 -15.31 8.82
N LEU A 169 -6.60 -15.35 7.52
CA LEU A 169 -5.58 -14.99 6.53
C LEU A 169 -5.22 -13.50 6.59
N LYS A 170 -6.18 -12.61 6.86
CA LYS A 170 -5.90 -11.20 7.12
C LYS A 170 -4.85 -11.04 8.22
N LYS A 171 -5.01 -11.74 9.34
CA LYS A 171 -4.05 -11.72 10.46
C LYS A 171 -2.65 -12.18 10.04
N GLU A 172 -2.57 -13.26 9.25
CA GLU A 172 -1.29 -13.79 8.76
C GLU A 172 -0.58 -12.84 7.80
N ILE A 173 -1.33 -12.25 6.86
CA ILE A 173 -0.81 -11.22 5.95
C ILE A 173 -0.21 -10.06 6.75
N TRP A 174 -0.92 -9.55 7.75
CA TRP A 174 -0.40 -8.48 8.59
C TRP A 174 0.84 -8.88 9.39
N GLN A 175 0.88 -10.11 9.92
CA GLN A 175 2.07 -10.62 10.60
C GLN A 175 3.28 -10.67 9.66
N GLU A 176 3.07 -11.06 8.40
CA GLU A 176 4.13 -11.08 7.40
C GLU A 176 4.58 -9.67 7.00
N LEU A 177 3.67 -8.71 6.83
CA LEU A 177 4.04 -7.31 6.56
C LEU A 177 4.91 -6.75 7.71
N ILE A 178 4.54 -7.02 8.95
CA ILE A 178 5.33 -6.64 10.13
C ILE A 178 6.71 -7.34 10.10
N ARG A 179 6.76 -8.64 9.80
CA ARG A 179 8.02 -9.37 9.68
C ARG A 179 8.94 -8.78 8.59
N LEU A 180 8.37 -8.48 7.41
CA LEU A 180 9.12 -7.85 6.30
C LEU A 180 9.69 -6.50 6.71
N LYS A 181 8.94 -5.71 7.46
CA LYS A 181 9.41 -4.43 8.00
C LYS A 181 10.51 -4.64 9.05
N ASP A 182 10.29 -5.49 10.04
CA ASP A 182 11.20 -5.65 11.19
C ASP A 182 12.50 -6.38 10.83
N GLN A 183 12.41 -7.47 10.08
CA GLN A 183 13.56 -8.33 9.77
C GLN A 183 14.27 -7.94 8.47
N GLU A 184 13.53 -7.49 7.46
CA GLU A 184 14.08 -7.15 6.16
C GLU A 184 14.19 -5.63 5.92
N GLN A 185 13.82 -4.82 6.92
CA GLN A 185 13.88 -3.35 6.89
C GLN A 185 13.15 -2.75 5.68
N LYS A 186 12.09 -3.41 5.22
CA LYS A 186 11.26 -2.90 4.14
C LYS A 186 10.42 -1.72 4.61
N THR A 187 10.21 -0.77 3.74
CA THR A 187 9.23 0.29 3.96
C THR A 187 7.90 -0.14 3.37
N ILE A 188 6.81 0.07 4.10
CA ILE A 188 5.48 -0.35 3.66
C ILE A 188 4.51 0.83 3.84
N LEU A 189 3.81 1.20 2.77
CA LEU A 189 2.69 2.12 2.79
C LEU A 189 1.40 1.33 2.51
N VAL A 190 0.50 1.32 3.48
CA VAL A 190 -0.80 0.65 3.35
C VAL A 190 -1.90 1.70 3.39
N THR A 191 -2.84 1.67 2.45
CA THR A 191 -4.09 2.39 2.64
C THR A 191 -5.13 1.48 3.29
N THR A 192 -5.91 2.01 4.17
CA THR A 192 -7.02 1.30 4.79
C THR A 192 -8.12 2.27 5.24
N HIS A 193 -9.31 1.74 5.41
CA HIS A 193 -10.40 2.38 6.13
C HIS A 193 -10.79 1.58 7.40
N ALA A 194 -10.07 0.48 7.68
CA ALA A 194 -10.29 -0.38 8.83
C ALA A 194 -9.44 0.08 10.03
N MET A 195 -10.08 0.44 11.13
CA MET A 195 -9.40 1.00 12.29
C MET A 195 -8.53 -0.01 13.03
N ASP A 196 -8.88 -1.30 13.01
CA ASP A 196 -8.07 -2.40 13.56
C ASP A 196 -6.72 -2.59 12.83
N GLU A 197 -6.64 -2.18 11.57
CA GLU A 197 -5.42 -2.20 10.78
C GLU A 197 -4.51 -1.02 11.11
N ALA A 198 -5.10 0.13 11.44
CA ALA A 198 -4.36 1.33 11.82
C ALA A 198 -3.47 1.07 13.06
N GLU A 199 -3.96 0.33 14.03
CA GLU A 199 -3.21 -0.01 15.25
C GLU A 199 -1.95 -0.85 15.02
N ARG A 200 -1.83 -1.48 13.84
CA ARG A 200 -0.67 -2.31 13.47
C ARG A 200 0.45 -1.50 12.79
N CYS A 201 0.19 -0.25 12.46
CA CYS A 201 1.15 0.62 11.78
C CYS A 201 2.09 1.30 12.78
N ASP A 202 3.34 1.58 12.37
CA ASP A 202 4.27 2.38 13.19
C ASP A 202 3.86 3.86 13.20
N GLN A 203 3.37 4.33 12.05
CA GLN A 203 2.90 5.70 11.84
C GLN A 203 1.60 5.70 11.05
N LEU A 204 0.81 6.72 11.29
CA LEU A 204 -0.45 6.96 10.57
C LEU A 204 -0.47 8.36 9.99
N ALA A 205 -1.09 8.50 8.82
CA ALA A 205 -1.56 9.77 8.28
C ALA A 205 -3.06 9.64 7.99
N MET A 206 -3.87 10.50 8.58
CA MET A 206 -5.30 10.52 8.37
C MET A 206 -5.65 11.52 7.27
N LEU A 207 -6.21 11.01 6.18
CA LEU A 207 -6.60 11.82 5.01
C LEU A 207 -8.12 12.05 5.00
N ARG A 208 -8.53 13.32 4.94
CA ARG A 208 -9.93 13.71 4.77
C ARG A 208 -10.03 14.91 3.82
N ASN A 209 -10.93 14.82 2.84
CA ASN A 209 -11.14 15.89 1.84
C ASN A 209 -9.84 16.38 1.19
N GLY A 210 -8.93 15.44 0.85
CA GLY A 210 -7.65 15.76 0.23
C GLY A 210 -6.61 16.40 1.16
N ARG A 211 -6.82 16.45 2.47
CA ARG A 211 -5.91 17.02 3.46
C ARG A 211 -5.49 15.98 4.49
N ILE A 212 -4.25 16.05 4.97
CA ILE A 212 -3.85 15.32 6.17
C ILE A 212 -4.36 16.09 7.38
N ILE A 213 -5.29 15.45 8.12
CA ILE A 213 -5.93 16.05 9.31
C ILE A 213 -5.23 15.66 10.61
N ALA A 214 -4.50 14.53 10.61
CA ALA A 214 -3.70 14.08 11.74
C ALA A 214 -2.57 13.17 11.26
N GLN A 215 -1.42 13.22 11.93
CA GLN A 215 -0.28 12.35 11.68
C GLN A 215 0.45 12.04 12.98
N GLY A 216 0.87 10.78 13.18
CA GLY A 216 1.61 10.35 14.36
C GLY A 216 1.61 8.84 14.54
N THR A 217 2.21 8.36 15.64
CA THR A 217 2.05 6.96 16.04
C THR A 217 0.61 6.70 16.48
N PRO A 218 0.11 5.46 16.38
CA PRO A 218 -1.21 5.10 16.89
C PRO A 218 -1.46 5.60 18.32
N GLN A 219 -0.52 5.37 19.22
CA GLN A 219 -0.67 5.78 20.62
C GLN A 219 -0.66 7.30 20.78
N ALA A 220 0.25 8.01 20.12
CA ALA A 220 0.32 9.47 20.21
C ALA A 220 -0.96 10.16 19.71
N LEU A 221 -1.61 9.60 18.67
CA LEU A 221 -2.89 10.11 18.18
C LEU A 221 -4.02 9.89 19.19
N LYS A 222 -4.12 8.69 19.77
CA LYS A 222 -5.12 8.41 20.82
C LYS A 222 -4.92 9.33 22.04
N ASP A 223 -3.69 9.51 22.48
CA ASP A 223 -3.37 10.38 23.61
C ASP A 223 -3.69 11.85 23.32
N HIS A 224 -3.33 12.35 22.12
CA HIS A 224 -3.58 13.73 21.71
C HIS A 224 -5.07 14.09 21.69
N TYR A 225 -5.89 13.19 21.16
CA TYR A 225 -7.34 13.38 21.07
C TYR A 225 -8.09 12.86 22.31
N GLN A 226 -7.39 12.28 23.30
CA GLN A 226 -7.99 11.63 24.49
C GLN A 226 -9.06 10.60 24.10
N ALA A 227 -8.83 9.91 22.98
CA ALA A 227 -9.77 8.97 22.37
C ALA A 227 -9.50 7.53 22.84
N LYS A 228 -10.56 6.74 22.97
CA LYS A 228 -10.48 5.32 23.36
C LYS A 228 -10.02 4.44 22.20
N ASP A 229 -10.44 4.82 20.98
CA ASP A 229 -10.20 4.09 19.76
C ASP A 229 -9.97 5.03 18.56
N PHE A 230 -9.69 4.46 17.39
CA PHE A 230 -9.43 5.25 16.19
C PHE A 230 -10.68 5.82 15.52
N ASP A 231 -11.87 5.28 15.80
CA ASP A 231 -13.11 5.87 15.31
C ASP A 231 -13.33 7.24 15.99
N GLU A 232 -13.09 7.32 17.31
CA GLU A 232 -13.10 8.59 18.04
C GLU A 232 -12.00 9.55 17.56
N VAL A 233 -10.77 9.08 17.36
CA VAL A 233 -9.67 9.91 16.80
C VAL A 233 -10.08 10.53 15.48
N PHE A 234 -10.67 9.72 14.59
CA PHE A 234 -11.04 10.18 13.25
C PHE A 234 -12.15 11.24 13.28
N LEU A 235 -13.15 11.05 14.14
CA LEU A 235 -14.23 12.03 14.34
C LEU A 235 -13.69 13.35 14.90
N MET A 236 -12.88 13.29 15.96
CA MET A 236 -12.32 14.48 16.60
C MET A 236 -11.35 15.24 15.70
N ALA A 237 -10.45 14.53 15.01
CA ALA A 237 -9.51 15.13 14.07
C ALA A 237 -10.22 15.79 12.87
N GLY A 238 -11.39 15.27 12.48
CA GLY A 238 -12.20 15.82 11.40
C GLY A 238 -13.04 17.04 11.79
N GLY A 239 -13.08 17.40 13.06
CA GLY A 239 -13.92 18.51 13.56
C GLY A 239 -15.40 18.19 13.67
N ASP A 240 -15.79 16.93 13.52
CA ASP A 240 -17.16 16.45 13.80
C ASP A 240 -17.25 16.17 15.31
N VAL A 241 -17.33 17.21 16.10
CA VAL A 241 -17.66 17.08 17.54
C VAL A 241 -19.12 16.65 17.62
N LEU A 242 -19.39 15.52 18.29
CA LEU A 242 -20.71 15.07 18.66
C LEU A 242 -21.44 16.08 19.51
#